data_3284cbf4142df6789aa18ac245d2ff74
#
_entry.id   3284cbf4142df6789aa18ac245d2ff74
#
_cell.length_a   1.000
_cell.length_b   1.000
_cell.length_c   1.000
_cell.angle_alpha   90.00
_cell.angle_beta   90.00
_cell.angle_gamma   90.00
#
_symmetry.space_group_name_H-M   'P 1'
#
loop_
_entity.id
_entity.type
_entity.pdbx_description
1 polymer ?
#
loop_
_entity_poly.entity_id
_entity_poly.type
_entity_poly.pdbx_seq_one_letter_code
_entity_poly.pdbx_strand_id
1 'polypeptide(L)'
;MVEAMISFFMRGFMLKELNHTFIVLIPKNSNAATVQQYRPINPCNVLYKIISKLLANRLKRVLYKIVSPWQTEFVPERIIPENTFIAQEIMYEMRKKKGKSPWMGLKIDMKKAYDRLEWEFLHKVMKCFGFPEVWIQWVLQCITTPSFSILINGAPYGFFKSKRGLRLGDPLSPFLFVLAGEVLSRMIGRASLDDRIKGVKLSRDCELITHLQFTDDLFLFAHARETDANGIMECINLFSTWSGQKINLSVCYYVQQKCFSFAQRLTGKYFRD
;
A
#
# COMPACT_ATOMS: atom_id res chain seq x y z
N MET A 1 23.46 -8.34 -23.05
CA MET A 1 22.28 -8.25 -22.19
C MET A 1 22.28 -9.35 -21.14
N VAL A 2 22.38 -10.63 -21.49
CA VAL A 2 22.43 -11.77 -20.54
C VAL A 2 23.59 -11.63 -19.57
N GLU A 3 24.80 -11.32 -20.04
CA GLU A 3 26.00 -11.11 -19.21
C GLU A 3 25.80 -9.99 -18.16
N ALA A 4 25.13 -8.90 -18.54
CA ALA A 4 24.84 -7.81 -17.60
C ALA A 4 23.87 -8.24 -16.50
N MET A 5 22.87 -9.09 -16.81
CA MET A 5 21.97 -9.68 -15.81
C MET A 5 22.71 -10.65 -14.88
N ILE A 6 23.53 -11.53 -15.44
CA ILE A 6 24.38 -12.45 -14.66
C ILE A 6 25.28 -11.64 -13.74
N SER A 7 25.96 -10.61 -14.26
CA SER A 7 26.79 -9.72 -13.45
C SER A 7 26.03 -9.07 -12.30
N PHE A 8 24.79 -8.60 -12.53
CA PHE A 8 23.97 -8.04 -11.47
C PHE A 8 23.69 -9.07 -10.35
N PHE A 9 23.23 -10.27 -10.70
CA PHE A 9 22.91 -11.29 -9.69
C PHE A 9 24.13 -11.85 -8.97
N MET A 10 25.29 -11.89 -9.63
CA MET A 10 26.54 -12.35 -9.01
C MET A 10 27.18 -11.29 -8.11
N ARG A 11 27.17 -10.04 -8.53
CA ARG A 11 27.86 -8.94 -7.82
C ARG A 11 26.95 -8.14 -6.90
N GLY A 12 25.63 -8.25 -7.04
CA GLY A 12 24.66 -7.49 -6.26
C GLY A 12 24.72 -5.97 -6.53
N PHE A 13 25.18 -5.53 -7.71
CA PHE A 13 25.36 -4.13 -8.04
C PHE A 13 24.69 -3.76 -9.37
N MET A 14 23.93 -2.64 -9.35
CA MET A 14 23.27 -2.06 -10.53
C MET A 14 24.08 -0.86 -11.05
N LEU A 15 24.44 -0.91 -12.32
CA LEU A 15 25.04 0.26 -12.99
C LEU A 15 24.03 1.42 -12.99
N LYS A 16 24.48 2.61 -12.62
CA LYS A 16 23.61 3.80 -12.47
C LYS A 16 22.93 4.18 -13.77
N GLU A 17 23.63 4.02 -14.89
CA GLU A 17 23.16 4.30 -16.25
C GLU A 17 21.97 3.42 -16.63
N LEU A 18 21.95 2.18 -16.15
CA LEU A 18 20.83 1.25 -16.39
C LEU A 18 19.58 1.60 -15.59
N ASN A 19 19.71 2.39 -14.53
CA ASN A 19 18.60 2.80 -13.68
C ASN A 19 18.30 4.30 -13.77
N HIS A 20 18.88 5.00 -14.77
CA HIS A 20 18.45 6.35 -15.10
C HIS A 20 17.18 6.32 -15.95
N THR A 21 16.24 7.24 -15.72
CA THR A 21 14.99 7.30 -16.45
C THR A 21 14.48 8.73 -16.63
N PHE A 22 13.70 8.94 -17.68
CA PHE A 22 13.05 10.20 -17.95
C PHE A 22 11.63 10.19 -17.37
N ILE A 23 11.25 11.26 -16.69
CA ILE A 23 9.88 11.49 -16.24
C ILE A 23 9.14 12.24 -17.33
N VAL A 24 8.10 11.63 -17.85
CA VAL A 24 7.14 12.26 -18.78
C VAL A 24 5.93 12.73 -18.00
N LEU A 25 5.55 13.99 -18.18
CA LEU A 25 4.39 14.58 -17.51
C LEU A 25 3.17 14.48 -18.44
N ILE A 26 2.18 13.67 -18.06
CA ILE A 26 0.92 13.53 -18.80
C ILE A 26 -0.19 14.27 -18.07
N PRO A 27 -0.92 15.22 -18.73
CA PRO A 27 -1.99 15.95 -18.09
C PRO A 27 -3.15 15.00 -17.71
N LYS A 28 -3.73 15.20 -16.52
CA LYS A 28 -4.92 14.46 -16.05
C LYS A 28 -6.20 14.94 -16.71
N ASN A 29 -6.22 16.18 -17.15
CA ASN A 29 -7.32 16.85 -17.82
C ASN A 29 -6.79 17.83 -18.88
N SER A 30 -7.66 18.29 -19.79
CA SER A 30 -7.30 19.19 -20.90
C SER A 30 -6.79 20.56 -20.44
N ASN A 31 -7.13 21.02 -19.23
CA ASN A 31 -6.81 22.34 -18.70
C ASN A 31 -5.78 22.26 -17.55
N ALA A 32 -4.84 21.34 -17.62
CA ALA A 32 -3.81 21.18 -16.60
C ALA A 32 -2.87 22.40 -16.54
N ALA A 33 -3.01 23.23 -15.52
CA ALA A 33 -2.24 24.46 -15.32
C ALA A 33 -1.17 24.32 -14.21
N THR A 34 -1.31 23.35 -13.30
CA THR A 34 -0.37 23.14 -12.18
C THR A 34 0.26 21.75 -12.25
N VAL A 35 1.48 21.59 -11.73
CA VAL A 35 2.22 20.32 -11.71
C VAL A 35 1.42 19.17 -11.07
N GLN A 36 0.56 19.46 -10.10
CA GLN A 36 -0.29 18.47 -9.42
C GLN A 36 -1.35 17.85 -10.35
N GLN A 37 -1.69 18.54 -11.44
CA GLN A 37 -2.64 18.09 -12.46
C GLN A 37 -1.98 17.21 -13.52
N TYR A 38 -0.70 16.92 -13.42
CA TYR A 38 0.01 15.98 -14.27
C TYR A 38 0.25 14.65 -13.55
N ARG A 39 0.31 13.58 -14.33
CA ARG A 39 0.77 12.25 -13.88
C ARG A 39 2.22 12.07 -14.33
N PRO A 40 3.18 11.91 -13.42
CA PRO A 40 4.54 11.54 -13.82
C PRO A 40 4.55 10.07 -14.25
N ILE A 41 4.98 9.80 -15.47
CA ILE A 41 5.22 8.44 -15.97
C ILE A 41 6.71 8.24 -16.10
N ASN A 42 7.22 7.15 -15.53
CA ASN A 42 8.63 6.84 -15.46
C ASN A 42 8.90 5.53 -16.23
N PRO A 43 9.12 5.56 -17.56
CA PRO A 43 9.45 4.36 -18.32
C PRO A 43 10.81 3.81 -17.86
N CYS A 44 10.83 2.54 -17.45
CA CYS A 44 12.06 1.87 -17.04
C CYS A 44 12.87 1.41 -18.25
N ASN A 45 14.20 1.42 -18.12
CA ASN A 45 15.09 0.77 -19.08
C ASN A 45 14.75 -0.73 -19.24
N VAL A 46 14.90 -1.27 -20.44
CA VAL A 46 14.54 -2.67 -20.75
C VAL A 46 15.29 -3.65 -19.86
N LEU A 47 16.61 -3.48 -19.71
CA LEU A 47 17.42 -4.38 -18.88
C LEU A 47 17.00 -4.33 -17.43
N TYR A 48 16.75 -3.13 -16.89
CA TYR A 48 16.19 -2.96 -15.56
C TYR A 48 14.83 -3.68 -15.42
N LYS A 49 13.91 -3.50 -16.39
CA LYS A 49 12.61 -4.18 -16.38
C LYS A 49 12.74 -5.70 -16.31
N ILE A 50 13.71 -6.29 -17.03
CA ILE A 50 13.93 -7.74 -17.00
C ILE A 50 14.37 -8.18 -15.62
N ILE A 51 15.36 -7.50 -15.02
CA ILE A 51 15.85 -7.80 -13.66
C ILE A 51 14.71 -7.69 -12.66
N SER A 52 14.01 -6.56 -12.66
CA SER A 52 12.87 -6.29 -11.78
C SER A 52 11.75 -7.34 -11.95
N LYS A 53 11.44 -7.75 -13.19
CA LYS A 53 10.44 -8.78 -13.47
C LYS A 53 10.85 -10.15 -12.98
N LEU A 54 12.14 -10.51 -13.09
CA LEU A 54 12.66 -11.77 -12.53
C LEU A 54 12.52 -11.81 -11.00
N LEU A 55 12.88 -10.70 -10.33
CA LEU A 55 12.67 -10.57 -8.88
C LEU A 55 11.18 -10.64 -8.52
N ALA A 56 10.33 -9.90 -9.23
CA ALA A 56 8.88 -9.94 -9.05
C ALA A 56 8.30 -11.36 -9.17
N ASN A 57 8.70 -12.10 -10.20
CA ASN A 57 8.23 -13.47 -10.43
C ASN A 57 8.67 -14.43 -9.31
N ARG A 58 9.86 -14.23 -8.73
CA ARG A 58 10.31 -15.01 -7.56
C ARG A 58 9.53 -14.62 -6.31
N LEU A 59 9.31 -13.33 -6.07
CA LEU A 59 8.56 -12.83 -4.93
C LEU A 59 7.10 -13.32 -4.95
N LYS A 60 6.46 -13.32 -6.11
CA LYS A 60 5.10 -13.88 -6.30
C LYS A 60 4.92 -15.27 -5.70
N ARG A 61 5.91 -16.15 -5.83
CA ARG A 61 5.82 -17.55 -5.36
C ARG A 61 5.73 -17.68 -3.83
N VAL A 62 6.10 -16.66 -3.09
CA VAL A 62 6.08 -16.67 -1.63
C VAL A 62 5.01 -15.75 -1.05
N LEU A 63 4.54 -14.75 -1.81
CA LEU A 63 3.57 -13.76 -1.32
C LEU A 63 2.28 -14.40 -0.81
N TYR A 64 1.73 -15.40 -1.50
CA TYR A 64 0.48 -16.05 -1.09
C TYR A 64 0.58 -16.72 0.28
N LYS A 65 1.80 -17.08 0.73
CA LYS A 65 2.06 -17.71 2.04
C LYS A 65 2.21 -16.69 3.18
N ILE A 66 2.69 -15.49 2.87
CA ILE A 66 3.09 -14.51 3.87
C ILE A 66 2.12 -13.34 4.00
N VAL A 67 1.30 -13.12 2.98
CA VAL A 67 0.34 -12.01 2.93
C VAL A 67 -1.03 -12.48 3.38
N SER A 68 -1.65 -11.70 4.27
CA SER A 68 -3.00 -11.90 4.81
C SER A 68 -4.03 -12.18 3.72
N PRO A 69 -5.03 -13.06 3.93
CA PRO A 69 -6.10 -13.32 2.97
C PRO A 69 -6.91 -12.08 2.60
N TRP A 70 -6.89 -11.06 3.43
CA TRP A 70 -7.61 -9.80 3.22
C TRP A 70 -7.00 -8.85 2.18
N GLN A 71 -5.78 -9.14 1.69
CA GLN A 71 -5.15 -8.45 0.56
C GLN A 71 -5.33 -9.28 -0.71
N THR A 72 -6.02 -8.75 -1.71
CA THR A 72 -6.31 -9.49 -2.95
C THR A 72 -5.50 -9.02 -4.14
N GLU A 73 -5.20 -7.73 -4.24
CA GLU A 73 -4.51 -7.19 -5.41
C GLU A 73 -3.02 -7.57 -5.42
N PHE A 74 -2.49 -7.93 -6.59
CA PHE A 74 -1.13 -8.40 -6.83
C PHE A 74 -0.71 -9.69 -6.09
N VAL A 75 -1.63 -10.38 -5.41
CA VAL A 75 -1.35 -11.68 -4.80
C VAL A 75 -1.84 -12.77 -5.75
N PRO A 76 -0.99 -13.74 -6.15
CA PRO A 76 -1.41 -14.83 -7.04
C PRO A 76 -2.61 -15.60 -6.48
N GLU A 77 -3.44 -16.10 -7.39
CA GLU A 77 -4.61 -16.94 -7.09
C GLU A 77 -5.75 -16.25 -6.33
N ARG A 78 -5.63 -14.94 -6.03
CA ARG A 78 -6.70 -14.14 -5.42
C ARG A 78 -7.42 -13.31 -6.48
N ILE A 79 -8.72 -13.22 -6.33
CA ILE A 79 -9.60 -12.51 -7.26
C ILE A 79 -10.00 -11.18 -6.64
N ILE A 80 -9.68 -10.06 -7.31
CA ILE A 80 -9.99 -8.71 -6.84
C ILE A 80 -11.48 -8.52 -6.47
N PRO A 81 -12.47 -9.02 -7.25
CA PRO A 81 -13.88 -8.94 -6.90
C PRO A 81 -14.28 -9.51 -5.54
N GLU A 82 -13.56 -10.52 -5.01
CA GLU A 82 -13.92 -11.16 -3.74
C GLU A 82 -13.99 -10.15 -2.59
N ASN A 83 -12.95 -9.35 -2.40
CA ASN A 83 -12.95 -8.31 -1.36
C ASN A 83 -14.00 -7.24 -1.62
N THR A 84 -14.30 -6.94 -2.89
CA THR A 84 -15.36 -5.99 -3.26
C THR A 84 -16.73 -6.53 -2.85
N PHE A 85 -17.01 -7.81 -3.11
CA PHE A 85 -18.27 -8.45 -2.70
C PHE A 85 -18.39 -8.52 -1.17
N ILE A 86 -17.31 -8.89 -0.49
CA ILE A 86 -17.28 -8.91 0.98
C ILE A 86 -17.57 -7.50 1.55
N ALA A 87 -16.92 -6.45 1.01
CA ALA A 87 -17.16 -5.09 1.43
C ALA A 87 -18.62 -4.67 1.20
N GLN A 88 -19.19 -4.98 0.02
CA GLN A 88 -20.59 -4.68 -0.29
C GLN A 88 -21.56 -5.40 0.65
N GLU A 89 -21.31 -6.67 0.96
CA GLU A 89 -22.15 -7.46 1.87
C GLU A 89 -22.10 -6.90 3.29
N ILE A 90 -20.89 -6.55 3.78
CA ILE A 90 -20.75 -5.90 5.09
C ILE A 90 -21.53 -4.58 5.11
N MET A 91 -21.41 -3.75 4.09
CA MET A 91 -22.13 -2.47 4.01
C MET A 91 -23.64 -2.66 3.94
N TYR A 92 -24.11 -3.70 3.24
CA TYR A 92 -25.52 -4.05 3.18
C TYR A 92 -26.06 -4.49 4.55
N GLU A 93 -25.35 -5.38 5.22
CA GLU A 93 -25.69 -5.81 6.58
C GLU A 93 -25.64 -4.66 7.60
N MET A 94 -24.69 -3.74 7.46
CA MET A 94 -24.62 -2.53 8.27
C MET A 94 -25.88 -1.66 8.13
N ARG A 95 -26.49 -1.59 6.93
CA ARG A 95 -27.73 -0.83 6.70
C ARG A 95 -28.94 -1.51 7.35
N LYS A 96 -28.99 -2.83 7.33
CA LYS A 96 -30.11 -3.63 7.86
C LYS A 96 -30.09 -3.77 9.38
N LYS A 97 -28.90 -3.81 9.96
CA LYS A 97 -28.69 -4.13 11.36
C LYS A 97 -29.40 -3.12 12.28
N LYS A 98 -30.39 -3.61 13.02
CA LYS A 98 -31.10 -2.88 14.07
C LYS A 98 -30.63 -3.42 15.42
N GLY A 99 -29.82 -2.66 16.19
CA GLY A 99 -29.34 -3.17 17.47
C GLY A 99 -28.52 -2.16 18.27
N LYS A 100 -28.16 -2.57 19.51
CA LYS A 100 -27.41 -1.73 20.46
C LYS A 100 -25.89 -1.66 20.17
N SER A 101 -25.38 -2.50 19.28
CA SER A 101 -23.97 -2.58 18.93
C SER A 101 -23.75 -2.24 17.44
N PRO A 102 -23.70 -0.97 17.10
CA PRO A 102 -23.53 -0.53 15.70
C PRO A 102 -22.14 -0.86 15.19
N TRP A 103 -22.03 -1.04 13.86
CA TRP A 103 -20.79 -1.21 13.16
C TRP A 103 -20.32 0.10 12.52
N MET A 104 -19.02 0.26 12.35
CA MET A 104 -18.41 1.32 11.55
C MET A 104 -17.58 0.71 10.43
N GLY A 105 -17.60 1.35 9.28
CA GLY A 105 -16.71 1.08 8.14
C GLY A 105 -15.96 2.37 7.80
N LEU A 106 -14.65 2.27 7.62
CA LEU A 106 -13.79 3.38 7.27
C LEU A 106 -13.07 3.04 5.98
N LYS A 107 -13.25 3.84 4.92
CA LYS A 107 -12.38 3.76 3.75
C LYS A 107 -11.23 4.75 3.94
N ILE A 108 -10.01 4.27 3.85
CA ILE A 108 -8.79 5.04 4.00
C ILE A 108 -8.01 4.97 2.68
N ASP A 109 -7.64 6.12 2.16
CA ASP A 109 -6.75 6.30 1.02
C ASP A 109 -5.38 6.78 1.52
N MET A 110 -4.30 6.28 0.93
CA MET A 110 -2.94 6.68 1.29
C MET A 110 -2.42 7.74 0.32
N LYS A 111 -2.06 8.92 0.85
CA LYS A 111 -1.59 10.04 0.05
C LYS A 111 -0.25 9.74 -0.60
N LYS A 112 -0.22 9.62 -1.94
CA LYS A 112 0.99 9.30 -2.73
C LYS A 112 1.69 8.04 -2.20
N ALA A 113 0.95 6.95 -2.05
CA ALA A 113 1.35 5.72 -1.39
C ALA A 113 2.72 5.19 -1.86
N TYR A 114 2.93 5.10 -3.18
CA TYR A 114 4.19 4.62 -3.74
C TYR A 114 5.36 5.58 -3.48
N ASP A 115 5.15 6.89 -3.53
CA ASP A 115 6.23 7.89 -3.42
C ASP A 115 6.77 8.04 -1.98
N ARG A 116 6.00 7.60 -0.98
CA ARG A 116 6.27 7.89 0.44
C ARG A 116 6.93 6.77 1.20
N LEU A 117 6.90 5.54 0.67
CA LEU A 117 7.40 4.36 1.37
C LEU A 117 8.91 4.49 1.67
N GLU A 118 9.26 4.45 2.95
CA GLU A 118 10.65 4.54 3.40
C GLU A 118 11.40 3.22 3.12
N TRP A 119 12.59 3.32 2.51
CA TRP A 119 13.38 2.14 2.14
C TRP A 119 13.93 1.39 3.35
N GLU A 120 14.26 2.10 4.42
CA GLU A 120 14.70 1.48 5.67
C GLU A 120 13.59 0.63 6.31
N PHE A 121 12.35 1.12 6.27
CA PHE A 121 11.20 0.34 6.71
C PHE A 121 11.06 -0.94 5.88
N LEU A 122 11.08 -0.84 4.55
CA LEU A 122 10.98 -2.00 3.67
C LEU A 122 12.13 -3.00 3.89
N HIS A 123 13.35 -2.51 4.11
CA HIS A 123 14.50 -3.34 4.48
C HIS A 123 14.22 -4.15 5.76
N LYS A 124 13.77 -3.49 6.83
CA LYS A 124 13.39 -4.15 8.09
C LYS A 124 12.27 -5.17 7.89
N VAL A 125 11.25 -4.81 7.11
CA VAL A 125 10.14 -5.71 6.77
C VAL A 125 10.66 -6.98 6.11
N MET A 126 11.48 -6.87 5.07
CA MET A 126 12.04 -8.05 4.39
C MET A 126 12.86 -8.92 5.35
N LYS A 127 13.67 -8.32 6.24
CA LYS A 127 14.40 -9.07 7.27
C LYS A 127 13.46 -9.82 8.23
N CYS A 128 12.43 -9.15 8.72
CA CYS A 128 11.43 -9.75 9.61
C CYS A 128 10.67 -10.92 8.96
N PHE A 129 10.45 -10.86 7.65
CA PHE A 129 9.85 -11.95 6.87
C PHE A 129 10.84 -13.07 6.51
N GLY A 130 12.12 -12.96 6.90
CA GLY A 130 13.12 -13.98 6.69
C GLY A 130 13.70 -14.05 5.28
N PHE A 131 13.63 -12.96 4.51
CA PHE A 131 14.29 -12.92 3.20
C PHE A 131 15.82 -12.96 3.36
N PRO A 132 16.54 -13.73 2.51
CA PRO A 132 18.00 -13.78 2.54
C PRO A 132 18.62 -12.39 2.26
N GLU A 133 19.76 -12.08 2.88
CA GLU A 133 20.42 -10.77 2.73
C GLU A 133 20.76 -10.46 1.25
N VAL A 134 21.20 -11.48 0.50
CA VAL A 134 21.48 -11.33 -0.95
C VAL A 134 20.24 -10.89 -1.72
N TRP A 135 19.07 -11.45 -1.39
CA TRP A 135 17.80 -11.02 -1.98
C TRP A 135 17.48 -9.58 -1.64
N ILE A 136 17.62 -9.21 -0.37
CA ILE A 136 17.36 -7.86 0.12
C ILE A 136 18.28 -6.86 -0.60
N GLN A 137 19.54 -7.18 -0.78
CA GLN A 137 20.50 -6.36 -1.53
C GLN A 137 20.07 -6.14 -2.98
N TRP A 138 19.62 -7.17 -3.69
CA TRP A 138 19.12 -7.03 -5.07
C TRP A 138 17.90 -6.10 -5.14
N VAL A 139 16.96 -6.26 -4.22
CA VAL A 139 15.78 -5.38 -4.13
C VAL A 139 16.20 -3.95 -3.84
N LEU A 140 17.06 -3.73 -2.85
CA LEU A 140 17.56 -2.39 -2.48
C LEU A 140 18.29 -1.74 -3.66
N GLN A 141 19.12 -2.45 -4.40
CA GLN A 141 19.76 -1.92 -5.62
C GLN A 141 18.71 -1.45 -6.63
N CYS A 142 17.62 -2.18 -6.81
CA CYS A 142 16.57 -1.78 -7.73
C CYS A 142 15.87 -0.49 -7.30
N ILE A 143 15.58 -0.30 -6.01
CA ILE A 143 14.76 0.81 -5.53
C ILE A 143 15.55 2.05 -5.11
N THR A 144 16.82 1.90 -4.69
CA THR A 144 17.63 3.03 -4.14
C THR A 144 18.56 3.68 -5.16
N THR A 145 18.84 3.02 -6.28
CA THR A 145 19.77 3.53 -7.33
C THR A 145 19.10 4.35 -8.44
N PRO A 146 17.76 4.45 -8.57
CA PRO A 146 17.14 5.23 -9.64
C PRO A 146 17.57 6.69 -9.63
N SER A 147 17.82 7.22 -10.81
CA SER A 147 18.00 8.64 -11.06
C SER A 147 17.06 9.10 -12.16
N PHE A 148 16.66 10.37 -12.11
CA PHE A 148 15.61 10.92 -12.94
C PHE A 148 16.03 12.22 -13.59
N SER A 149 15.55 12.44 -14.82
CA SER A 149 15.48 13.75 -15.48
C SER A 149 14.06 13.97 -16.00
N ILE A 150 13.59 15.20 -16.00
CA ILE A 150 12.25 15.52 -16.51
C ILE A 150 12.35 15.79 -17.99
N LEU A 151 11.48 15.17 -18.79
CA LEU A 151 11.40 15.44 -20.22
C LEU A 151 10.45 16.60 -20.47
N ILE A 152 10.98 17.72 -20.99
CA ILE A 152 10.21 18.92 -21.36
C ILE A 152 10.47 19.21 -22.82
N ASN A 153 9.42 19.22 -23.63
CA ASN A 153 9.50 19.47 -25.08
C ASN A 153 10.54 18.59 -25.80
N GLY A 154 10.66 17.32 -25.38
CA GLY A 154 11.60 16.37 -25.99
C GLY A 154 13.03 16.45 -25.47
N ALA A 155 13.39 17.43 -24.64
CA ALA A 155 14.72 17.55 -24.04
C ALA A 155 14.72 17.17 -22.56
N PRO A 156 15.79 16.45 -22.07
CA PRO A 156 15.93 16.11 -20.65
C PRO A 156 16.44 17.31 -19.85
N TYR A 157 15.78 17.60 -18.73
CA TYR A 157 16.15 18.66 -17.79
C TYR A 157 16.34 18.13 -16.38
N GLY A 158 17.34 18.66 -15.72
CA GLY A 158 17.71 18.33 -14.36
C GLY A 158 18.23 16.90 -14.18
N PHE A 159 18.82 16.64 -13.04
CA PHE A 159 19.23 15.32 -12.58
C PHE A 159 18.98 15.22 -11.09
N PHE A 160 18.16 14.25 -10.67
CA PHE A 160 17.90 14.05 -9.26
C PHE A 160 17.70 12.56 -8.92
N LYS A 161 17.82 12.24 -7.65
CA LYS A 161 17.61 10.89 -7.12
C LYS A 161 16.47 10.89 -6.12
N SER A 162 15.72 9.79 -6.08
CA SER A 162 14.79 9.55 -4.99
C SER A 162 15.55 9.33 -3.68
N LYS A 163 14.92 9.72 -2.57
CA LYS A 163 15.39 9.41 -1.22
C LYS A 163 14.50 8.36 -0.54
N ARG A 164 13.35 8.05 -1.12
CA ARG A 164 12.34 7.07 -0.69
C ARG A 164 11.39 6.76 -1.84
N GLY A 165 10.46 5.88 -1.59
CA GLY A 165 9.40 5.53 -2.53
C GLY A 165 9.74 4.40 -3.47
N LEU A 166 8.70 3.94 -4.16
CA LEU A 166 8.76 2.90 -5.19
C LEU A 166 8.37 3.50 -6.54
N ARG A 167 8.98 3.01 -7.60
CA ARG A 167 8.73 3.52 -8.95
C ARG A 167 7.38 3.02 -9.48
N LEU A 168 6.53 3.93 -9.93
CA LEU A 168 5.32 3.59 -10.66
C LEU A 168 5.70 3.00 -12.03
N GLY A 169 5.07 1.88 -12.39
CA GLY A 169 5.35 1.15 -13.65
C GLY A 169 6.53 0.19 -13.58
N ASP A 170 7.20 0.06 -12.45
CA ASP A 170 8.18 -0.98 -12.19
C ASP A 170 7.50 -2.31 -11.85
N PRO A 171 7.88 -3.44 -12.49
CA PRO A 171 7.27 -4.75 -12.24
C PRO A 171 7.37 -5.25 -10.78
N LEU A 172 8.38 -4.85 -10.02
CA LEU A 172 8.61 -5.30 -8.65
C LEU A 172 7.86 -4.45 -7.61
N SER A 173 7.67 -3.16 -7.90
CA SER A 173 7.12 -2.18 -6.97
C SER A 173 5.76 -2.56 -6.35
N PRO A 174 4.77 -3.08 -7.09
CA PRO A 174 3.48 -3.48 -6.50
C PRO A 174 3.63 -4.56 -5.43
N PHE A 175 4.50 -5.53 -5.65
CA PHE A 175 4.72 -6.64 -4.71
C PHE A 175 5.43 -6.19 -3.44
N LEU A 176 6.36 -5.25 -3.56
CA LEU A 176 7.03 -4.64 -2.41
C LEU A 176 6.05 -3.78 -1.60
N PHE A 177 5.13 -3.10 -2.28
CA PHE A 177 4.10 -2.31 -1.60
C PHE A 177 3.13 -3.21 -0.83
N VAL A 178 2.68 -4.32 -1.42
CA VAL A 178 1.85 -5.33 -0.74
C VAL A 178 2.57 -5.91 0.47
N LEU A 179 3.87 -6.23 0.34
CA LEU A 179 4.68 -6.73 1.46
C LEU A 179 4.79 -5.71 2.60
N ALA A 180 4.94 -4.43 2.27
CA ALA A 180 4.94 -3.35 3.26
C ALA A 180 3.57 -3.19 3.94
N GLY A 181 2.47 -3.28 3.18
CA GLY A 181 1.09 -3.21 3.67
C GLY A 181 0.71 -4.35 4.61
N GLU A 182 1.34 -5.53 4.46
CA GLU A 182 1.13 -6.68 5.33
C GLU A 182 1.47 -6.39 6.80
N VAL A 183 2.40 -5.47 7.06
CA VAL A 183 2.71 -5.04 8.43
C VAL A 183 1.48 -4.41 9.09
N LEU A 184 0.78 -3.52 8.38
CA LEU A 184 -0.45 -2.91 8.88
C LEU A 184 -1.55 -3.97 9.10
N SER A 185 -1.70 -4.91 8.18
CA SER A 185 -2.62 -6.04 8.30
C SER A 185 -2.36 -6.84 9.59
N ARG A 186 -1.11 -7.19 9.86
CA ARG A 186 -0.71 -7.90 11.08
C ARG A 186 -0.91 -7.08 12.35
N MET A 187 -0.66 -5.76 12.30
CA MET A 187 -0.92 -4.88 13.44
C MET A 187 -2.40 -4.83 13.79
N ILE A 188 -3.27 -4.71 12.79
CA ILE A 188 -4.74 -4.73 12.97
C ILE A 188 -5.20 -6.10 13.50
N GLY A 189 -4.69 -7.18 12.92
CA GLY A 189 -4.97 -8.54 13.39
C GLY A 189 -4.54 -8.75 14.84
N ARG A 190 -3.35 -8.27 15.23
CA ARG A 190 -2.88 -8.33 16.62
C ARG A 190 -3.77 -7.50 17.56
N ALA A 191 -4.13 -6.27 17.17
CA ALA A 191 -5.03 -5.44 17.95
C ALA A 191 -6.42 -6.07 18.11
N SER A 192 -6.85 -6.89 17.13
CA SER A 192 -8.08 -7.66 17.23
C SER A 192 -7.97 -8.83 18.20
N LEU A 193 -6.85 -9.53 18.21
CA LEU A 193 -6.59 -10.60 19.20
C LEU A 193 -6.51 -10.06 20.63
N ASP A 194 -6.00 -8.85 20.80
CA ASP A 194 -5.89 -8.15 22.07
C ASP A 194 -7.20 -7.43 22.47
N ASP A 195 -8.34 -7.69 21.82
CA ASP A 195 -9.67 -7.08 22.04
C ASP A 195 -9.71 -5.53 21.92
N ARG A 196 -8.65 -4.92 21.33
CA ARG A 196 -8.59 -3.46 21.07
C ARG A 196 -9.39 -3.06 19.85
N ILE A 197 -9.58 -3.97 18.91
CA ILE A 197 -10.41 -3.80 17.71
C ILE A 197 -11.31 -5.02 17.60
N LYS A 198 -12.62 -4.80 17.70
CA LYS A 198 -13.61 -5.86 17.47
C LYS A 198 -14.11 -5.78 16.03
N GLY A 199 -13.64 -6.69 15.20
CA GLY A 199 -14.09 -6.83 13.82
C GLY A 199 -15.56 -7.19 13.67
N VAL A 200 -16.00 -7.33 12.45
CA VAL A 200 -17.39 -7.68 12.12
C VAL A 200 -17.46 -9.11 11.57
N LYS A 201 -18.58 -9.76 11.78
CA LYS A 201 -18.89 -11.09 11.20
C LYS A 201 -20.20 -11.00 10.42
N LEU A 202 -20.20 -11.50 9.19
CA LEU A 202 -21.40 -11.60 8.34
C LEU A 202 -22.36 -12.66 8.86
N SER A 203 -21.84 -13.80 9.32
CA SER A 203 -22.61 -14.86 9.99
C SER A 203 -21.84 -15.40 11.20
N ARG A 204 -22.48 -16.29 11.97
CA ARG A 204 -21.84 -16.90 13.15
C ARG A 204 -20.61 -17.75 12.78
N ASP A 205 -20.65 -18.39 11.63
CA ASP A 205 -19.62 -19.33 11.15
C ASP A 205 -18.55 -18.67 10.27
N CYS A 206 -18.72 -17.37 9.93
CA CYS A 206 -17.73 -16.63 9.15
C CYS A 206 -16.55 -16.18 9.99
N GLU A 207 -15.41 -16.02 9.35
CA GLU A 207 -14.24 -15.40 9.95
C GLU A 207 -14.52 -13.96 10.35
N LEU A 208 -13.75 -13.49 11.33
CA LEU A 208 -13.81 -12.11 11.79
C LEU A 208 -13.11 -11.20 10.80
N ILE A 209 -13.83 -10.24 10.24
CA ILE A 209 -13.32 -9.29 9.28
C ILE A 209 -13.04 -7.97 9.99
N THR A 210 -11.77 -7.54 9.98
CA THR A 210 -11.31 -6.27 10.53
C THR A 210 -10.94 -5.27 9.46
N HIS A 211 -10.46 -5.75 8.30
CA HIS A 211 -10.03 -4.91 7.20
C HIS A 211 -10.02 -5.69 5.88
N LEU A 212 -10.06 -4.95 4.79
CA LEU A 212 -9.83 -5.42 3.42
C LEU A 212 -8.87 -4.45 2.74
N GLN A 213 -7.86 -4.97 2.04
CA GLN A 213 -6.86 -4.17 1.34
C GLN A 213 -6.93 -4.35 -0.17
N PHE A 214 -6.84 -3.22 -0.89
CA PHE A 214 -6.74 -3.14 -2.35
C PHE A 214 -5.57 -2.22 -2.67
N THR A 215 -4.38 -2.74 -2.74
CA THR A 215 -3.12 -1.98 -2.91
C THR A 215 -3.00 -0.82 -1.92
N ASP A 216 -3.41 0.37 -2.29
CA ASP A 216 -3.37 1.63 -1.52
C ASP A 216 -4.69 1.98 -0.83
N ASP A 217 -5.81 1.42 -1.27
CA ASP A 217 -7.10 1.54 -0.60
C ASP A 217 -7.21 0.54 0.56
N LEU A 218 -7.61 1.04 1.73
CA LEU A 218 -7.85 0.24 2.94
C LEU A 218 -9.27 0.45 3.42
N PHE A 219 -10.03 -0.63 3.56
CA PHE A 219 -11.31 -0.65 4.24
C PHE A 219 -11.15 -1.28 5.63
N LEU A 220 -11.59 -0.58 6.65
CA LEU A 220 -11.58 -1.04 8.04
C LEU A 220 -13.01 -1.24 8.52
N PHE A 221 -13.25 -2.33 9.21
CA PHE A 221 -14.55 -2.67 9.78
C PHE A 221 -14.41 -2.99 11.26
N ALA A 222 -15.21 -2.35 12.08
CA ALA A 222 -15.18 -2.55 13.53
C ALA A 222 -16.55 -2.22 14.17
N HIS A 223 -16.66 -2.45 15.46
CA HIS A 223 -17.76 -1.93 16.22
C HIS A 223 -17.59 -0.42 16.44
N ALA A 224 -18.69 0.34 16.41
CA ALA A 224 -18.66 1.79 16.62
C ALA A 224 -18.50 2.12 18.13
N ARG A 225 -17.33 1.76 18.69
CA ARG A 225 -16.90 2.04 20.06
C ARG A 225 -15.64 2.90 20.03
N GLU A 226 -15.47 3.73 21.05
CA GLU A 226 -14.28 4.59 21.14
C GLU A 226 -12.99 3.78 21.28
N THR A 227 -13.05 2.62 21.95
CA THR A 227 -11.92 1.69 22.06
C THR A 227 -11.47 1.18 20.71
N ASP A 228 -12.41 0.77 19.84
CA ASP A 228 -12.09 0.27 18.49
C ASP A 228 -11.50 1.38 17.61
N ALA A 229 -12.07 2.57 17.68
CA ALA A 229 -11.56 3.72 16.92
C ALA A 229 -10.14 4.11 17.36
N ASN A 230 -9.87 4.14 18.67
CA ASN A 230 -8.55 4.39 19.22
C ASN A 230 -7.54 3.31 18.77
N GLY A 231 -7.93 2.03 18.84
CA GLY A 231 -7.09 0.92 18.40
C GLY A 231 -6.72 0.99 16.91
N ILE A 232 -7.70 1.34 16.06
CA ILE A 232 -7.47 1.57 14.63
C ILE A 232 -6.50 2.73 14.42
N MET A 233 -6.74 3.87 15.05
CA MET A 233 -5.88 5.06 14.89
C MET A 233 -4.47 4.84 15.41
N GLU A 234 -4.30 4.08 16.50
CA GLU A 234 -2.99 3.69 17.01
C GLU A 234 -2.23 2.87 15.97
N CYS A 235 -2.85 1.82 15.40
CA CYS A 235 -2.22 1.01 14.35
C CYS A 235 -1.82 1.86 13.14
N ILE A 236 -2.70 2.73 12.68
CA ILE A 236 -2.46 3.58 11.52
C ILE A 236 -1.33 4.58 11.78
N ASN A 237 -1.33 5.27 12.93
CA ASN A 237 -0.32 6.26 13.29
C ASN A 237 1.06 5.60 13.42
N LEU A 238 1.12 4.44 14.06
CA LEU A 238 2.36 3.70 14.22
C LEU A 238 2.90 3.20 12.88
N PHE A 239 2.03 2.65 12.02
CA PHE A 239 2.40 2.27 10.66
C PHE A 239 2.88 3.48 9.84
N SER A 240 2.17 4.61 9.93
CA SER A 240 2.55 5.86 9.24
C SER A 240 3.93 6.36 9.67
N THR A 241 4.22 6.30 10.97
CA THR A 241 5.52 6.69 11.53
C THR A 241 6.66 5.80 11.02
N TRP A 242 6.44 4.49 10.93
CA TRP A 242 7.47 3.55 10.48
C TRP A 242 7.66 3.56 8.98
N SER A 243 6.56 3.57 8.23
CA SER A 243 6.57 3.42 6.77
C SER A 243 6.75 4.72 6.00
N GLY A 244 6.57 5.89 6.65
CA GLY A 244 6.51 7.19 5.99
C GLY A 244 5.19 7.46 5.27
N GLN A 245 4.23 6.53 5.32
CA GLN A 245 2.92 6.70 4.71
C GLN A 245 2.14 7.83 5.39
N LYS A 246 1.28 8.49 4.63
CA LYS A 246 0.32 9.47 5.16
C LYS A 246 -1.07 9.15 4.68
N ILE A 247 -2.01 9.22 5.61
CA ILE A 247 -3.42 9.04 5.28
C ILE A 247 -3.92 10.29 4.57
N ASN A 248 -4.71 10.07 3.52
CA ASN A 248 -5.52 11.11 2.93
C ASN A 248 -6.80 11.23 3.75
N LEU A 249 -6.99 12.38 4.41
CA LEU A 249 -8.11 12.63 5.32
C LEU A 249 -9.45 12.83 4.60
N SER A 250 -9.50 12.82 3.28
CA SER A 250 -10.76 12.75 2.51
C SER A 250 -11.39 11.35 2.59
N VAL A 251 -11.67 10.92 3.80
CA VAL A 251 -12.14 9.56 4.13
C VAL A 251 -13.65 9.47 3.96
N CYS A 252 -14.12 8.45 3.24
CA CYS A 252 -15.53 8.09 3.26
C CYS A 252 -15.86 7.29 4.52
N TYR A 253 -16.65 7.88 5.41
CA TYR A 253 -17.18 7.20 6.57
C TYR A 253 -18.48 6.48 6.23
N TYR A 254 -18.58 5.23 6.67
CA TYR A 254 -19.85 4.54 6.75
C TYR A 254 -20.09 4.21 8.23
N VAL A 255 -20.93 4.98 8.88
CA VAL A 255 -21.41 4.67 10.23
C VAL A 255 -22.90 4.44 10.15
N GLN A 256 -23.38 3.39 10.80
CA GLN A 256 -24.80 3.09 10.86
C GLN A 256 -25.58 4.32 11.34
N GLN A 257 -26.71 4.66 10.72
CA GLN A 257 -27.47 5.91 10.90
C GLN A 257 -27.69 6.36 12.36
N LYS A 258 -27.71 5.44 13.34
CA LYS A 258 -27.85 5.77 14.77
C LYS A 258 -26.59 6.31 15.45
N CYS A 259 -25.46 6.40 14.77
CA CYS A 259 -24.16 6.81 15.32
C CYS A 259 -23.58 8.06 14.67
N PHE A 260 -24.42 8.91 14.10
CA PHE A 260 -23.97 10.16 13.48
C PHE A 260 -23.19 11.07 14.44
N SER A 261 -23.60 11.13 15.72
CA SER A 261 -22.87 11.85 16.78
C SER A 261 -21.52 11.22 17.13
N PHE A 262 -21.35 9.92 16.92
CA PHE A 262 -20.08 9.23 17.09
C PHE A 262 -19.13 9.49 15.90
N ALA A 263 -19.66 9.49 14.68
CA ALA A 263 -18.91 9.87 13.49
C ALA A 263 -18.39 11.31 13.59
N GLN A 264 -19.21 12.25 14.02
CA GLN A 264 -18.81 13.66 14.24
C GLN A 264 -17.72 13.79 15.33
N ARG A 265 -17.79 13.01 16.41
CA ARG A 265 -16.74 12.98 17.43
C ARG A 265 -15.43 12.41 16.92
N LEU A 266 -15.48 11.34 16.14
CA LEU A 266 -14.30 10.77 15.49
C LEU A 266 -13.66 11.78 14.51
N THR A 267 -14.45 12.41 13.66
CA THR A 267 -13.94 13.43 12.74
C THR A 267 -13.31 14.60 13.49
N GLY A 268 -13.98 15.10 14.54
CA GLY A 268 -13.47 16.20 15.35
C GLY A 268 -12.23 15.87 16.20
N LYS A 269 -12.04 14.60 16.60
CA LYS A 269 -10.93 14.18 17.47
C LYS A 269 -9.68 13.74 16.68
N TYR A 270 -9.87 13.08 15.55
CA TYR A 270 -8.76 12.41 14.83
C TYR A 270 -8.48 12.98 13.44
N PHE A 271 -9.35 13.82 12.90
CA PHE A 271 -9.33 14.28 11.53
C PHE A 271 -9.48 15.80 11.40
N ARG A 272 -9.05 16.56 12.40
CA ARG A 272 -8.82 18.00 12.27
C ARG A 272 -7.51 18.21 11.53
N ASP A 273 -7.55 19.08 10.49
CA ASP A 273 -6.40 19.51 9.67
C ASP A 273 -5.24 20.06 10.52
#